data_a6b37f8e383b7dd12c12b799427d247b
#
_entry.id   a6b37f8e383b7dd12c12b799427d247b
#
_cell.length_a   1.000
_cell.length_b   1.000
_cell.length_c   1.000
_cell.angle_alpha   90.00
_cell.angle_beta   90.00
_cell.angle_gamma   90.00
#
_symmetry.space_group_name_H-M   'P 1'
#
loop_
_entity.id
_entity.type
_entity.pdbx_description
1 polymer ?
#
loop_
_entity_poly.entity_id
_entity_poly.type
_entity_poly.pdbx_seq_one_letter_code
_entity_poly.pdbx_strand_id
1 'polypeptide(L)'
;MTVPASKDELIAAIEKTYQQLDKDLDRVPADAAREPVLAGHAAGTMMSPADLVAYLIGWNQQVLTWHRRRAEGLPDEFPAPGIKWNELGLLAQRYYAEHASEPWDGRRGQLLDAKNEILTLTEGYSNEELYGEPWYGKWTMGRMISFNTSSPYTNARGRIRAWLRTGPARQAE
;
A
#
# COMPACT_ATOMS: atom_id res chain seq x y z
N MET A 1 -3.06 15.73 7.30
CA MET A 1 -1.67 15.33 7.00
C MET A 1 -1.18 16.08 5.77
N THR A 2 -0.02 16.68 5.87
CA THR A 2 0.57 17.44 4.76
C THR A 2 1.09 16.48 3.68
N VAL A 3 0.80 16.80 2.44
CA VAL A 3 1.32 16.03 1.29
C VAL A 3 2.82 16.27 1.17
N PRO A 4 3.67 15.23 1.10
CA PRO A 4 5.10 15.42 0.89
C PRO A 4 5.39 16.19 -0.40
N ALA A 5 6.30 17.16 -0.32
CA ALA A 5 6.70 18.01 -1.45
C ALA A 5 8.22 18.03 -1.66
N SER A 6 8.96 17.20 -0.95
CA SER A 6 10.40 17.04 -1.09
C SER A 6 10.80 15.58 -0.82
N LYS A 7 11.98 15.22 -1.25
CA LYS A 7 12.56 13.87 -1.01
C LYS A 7 12.58 13.54 0.48
N ASP A 8 13.07 14.46 1.31
CA ASP A 8 13.16 14.24 2.76
C ASP A 8 11.78 14.09 3.39
N GLU A 9 10.81 14.91 2.99
CA GLU A 9 9.44 14.80 3.45
C GLU A 9 8.80 13.48 3.02
N LEU A 10 9.05 13.04 1.78
CA LEU A 10 8.52 11.78 1.25
C LEU A 10 9.06 10.59 2.04
N ILE A 11 10.37 10.51 2.24
CA ILE A 11 11.01 9.44 2.99
C ILE A 11 10.46 9.41 4.42
N ALA A 12 10.40 10.57 5.07
CA ALA A 12 9.88 10.67 6.44
C ALA A 12 8.41 10.25 6.52
N ALA A 13 7.58 10.63 5.55
CA ALA A 13 6.17 10.23 5.51
C ALA A 13 5.99 8.74 5.31
N ILE A 14 6.76 8.11 4.43
CA ILE A 14 6.71 6.66 4.20
C ILE A 14 7.07 5.92 5.49
N GLU A 15 8.18 6.28 6.11
CA GLU A 15 8.63 5.61 7.34
C GLU A 15 7.67 5.79 8.50
N LYS A 16 7.22 7.02 8.74
CA LYS A 16 6.31 7.33 9.83
C LYS A 16 4.96 6.61 9.69
N THR A 17 4.35 6.70 8.51
CA THR A 17 3.03 6.09 8.29
C THR A 17 3.10 4.57 8.31
N TYR A 18 4.19 4.00 7.79
CA TYR A 18 4.42 2.55 7.90
C TYR A 18 4.56 2.11 9.35
N GLN A 19 5.40 2.78 10.14
CA GLN A 19 5.61 2.43 11.55
C GLN A 19 4.31 2.52 12.36
N GLN A 20 3.50 3.54 12.11
CA GLN A 20 2.21 3.70 12.77
C GLN A 20 1.23 2.57 12.40
N LEU A 21 1.20 2.20 11.12
CA LEU A 21 0.40 1.07 10.65
C LEU A 21 0.88 -0.24 11.27
N ASP A 22 2.17 -0.49 11.25
CA ASP A 22 2.76 -1.74 11.75
C ASP A 22 2.47 -1.95 13.23
N LYS A 23 2.51 -0.89 14.03
CA LYS A 23 2.11 -0.95 15.43
C LYS A 23 0.67 -1.38 15.61
N ASP A 24 -0.23 -0.88 14.79
CA ASP A 24 -1.64 -1.25 14.88
C ASP A 24 -1.87 -2.67 14.32
N LEU A 25 -1.11 -3.10 13.33
CA LEU A 25 -1.15 -4.48 12.84
C LEU A 25 -0.68 -5.49 13.90
N ASP A 26 0.24 -5.11 14.78
CA ASP A 26 0.66 -5.95 15.92
C ASP A 26 -0.51 -6.27 16.86
N ARG A 27 -1.52 -5.42 16.89
CA ARG A 27 -2.69 -5.60 17.73
C ARG A 27 -3.75 -6.52 17.11
N VAL A 28 -3.60 -6.89 15.86
CA VAL A 28 -4.51 -7.81 15.16
C VAL A 28 -4.20 -9.24 15.60
N PRO A 29 -5.16 -9.95 16.23
CA PRO A 29 -4.95 -11.36 16.57
C PRO A 29 -4.74 -12.20 15.31
N ALA A 30 -3.77 -13.11 15.33
CA ALA A 30 -3.45 -13.96 14.19
C ALA A 30 -4.64 -14.78 13.70
N ASP A 31 -5.50 -15.24 14.62
CA ASP A 31 -6.71 -16.00 14.32
C ASP A 31 -7.81 -15.13 13.65
N ALA A 32 -7.82 -13.83 13.91
CA ALA A 32 -8.76 -12.90 13.30
C ALA A 32 -8.24 -12.27 12.00
N ALA A 33 -6.95 -12.41 11.71
CA ALA A 33 -6.31 -11.74 10.57
C ALA A 33 -6.92 -12.13 9.21
N ARG A 34 -7.52 -13.32 9.10
CA ARG A 34 -8.12 -13.82 7.87
C ARG A 34 -9.64 -13.76 7.86
N GLU A 35 -10.27 -13.20 8.88
CA GLU A 35 -11.71 -13.04 8.91
C GLU A 35 -12.15 -11.79 8.17
N PRO A 36 -13.27 -11.85 7.41
CA PRO A 36 -13.76 -10.71 6.63
C PRO A 36 -14.47 -9.69 7.53
N VAL A 37 -13.71 -8.93 8.28
CA VAL A 37 -14.19 -8.01 9.31
C VAL A 37 -14.16 -6.54 8.89
N LEU A 38 -13.54 -6.22 7.75
CA LEU A 38 -13.40 -4.85 7.25
C LEU A 38 -14.23 -4.67 5.98
N ALA A 39 -14.71 -3.44 5.74
CA ALA A 39 -15.29 -3.09 4.47
C ALA A 39 -14.24 -3.22 3.36
N GLY A 40 -14.60 -3.91 2.27
CA GLY A 40 -13.69 -4.13 1.14
C GLY A 40 -13.42 -2.87 0.31
N HIS A 41 -12.46 -2.96 -0.58
CA HIS A 41 -12.11 -1.87 -1.49
C HIS A 41 -13.16 -1.66 -2.58
N ALA A 42 -13.90 -2.70 -2.94
CA ALA A 42 -15.07 -2.57 -3.82
C ALA A 42 -16.33 -2.41 -2.95
N ALA A 43 -17.26 -1.57 -3.40
CA ALA A 43 -18.52 -1.34 -2.68
C ALA A 43 -19.28 -2.65 -2.47
N GLY A 44 -19.81 -2.85 -1.25
CA GLY A 44 -20.58 -4.04 -0.90
C GLY A 44 -19.77 -5.29 -0.63
N THR A 45 -18.45 -5.22 -0.67
CA THR A 45 -17.57 -6.35 -0.36
C THR A 45 -16.96 -6.22 1.02
N MET A 46 -16.50 -7.36 1.56
CA MET A 46 -15.76 -7.43 2.82
C MET A 46 -14.36 -7.95 2.56
N MET A 47 -13.43 -7.57 3.42
CA MET A 47 -12.05 -8.06 3.38
C MET A 47 -11.54 -8.37 4.77
N SER A 48 -10.50 -9.18 4.85
CA SER A 48 -9.78 -9.44 6.10
C SER A 48 -8.64 -8.43 6.29
N PRO A 49 -8.10 -8.30 7.51
CA PRO A 49 -6.84 -7.57 7.71
C PRO A 49 -5.71 -8.09 6.82
N ALA A 50 -5.66 -9.41 6.61
CA ALA A 50 -4.68 -10.02 5.71
C ALA A 50 -4.86 -9.57 4.25
N ASP A 51 -6.10 -9.45 3.78
CA ASP A 51 -6.39 -8.91 2.44
C ASP A 51 -5.94 -7.45 2.32
N LEU A 52 -6.18 -6.65 3.36
CA LEU A 52 -5.73 -5.26 3.39
C LEU A 52 -4.21 -5.16 3.24
N VAL A 53 -3.47 -5.99 3.95
CA VAL A 53 -1.99 -6.03 3.82
C VAL A 53 -1.58 -6.48 2.42
N ALA A 54 -2.25 -7.50 1.86
CA ALA A 54 -2.00 -7.95 0.48
C ALA A 54 -2.22 -6.82 -0.54
N TYR A 55 -3.26 -6.04 -0.36
CA TYR A 55 -3.55 -4.86 -1.18
C TYR A 55 -2.41 -3.84 -1.12
N LEU A 56 -1.89 -3.56 0.07
CA LEU A 56 -0.76 -2.62 0.24
C LEU A 56 0.51 -3.15 -0.43
N ILE A 57 0.81 -4.44 -0.27
CA ILE A 57 1.93 -5.09 -0.93
C ILE A 57 1.80 -4.95 -2.45
N GLY A 58 0.62 -5.26 -2.97
CA GLY A 58 0.35 -5.18 -4.41
C GLY A 58 0.63 -3.80 -4.99
N TRP A 59 0.14 -2.75 -4.35
CA TRP A 59 0.39 -1.38 -4.80
C TRP A 59 1.86 -0.97 -4.66
N ASN A 60 2.53 -1.38 -3.57
CA ASN A 60 3.95 -1.10 -3.41
C ASN A 60 4.78 -1.79 -4.52
N GLN A 61 4.47 -3.04 -4.82
CA GLN A 61 5.14 -3.77 -5.90
C GLN A 61 4.82 -3.18 -7.27
N GLN A 62 3.62 -2.63 -7.45
CA GLN A 62 3.23 -1.98 -8.69
C GLN A 62 4.08 -0.73 -8.95
N VAL A 63 4.34 0.08 -7.92
CA VAL A 63 5.25 1.22 -8.02
C VAL A 63 6.64 0.76 -8.49
N LEU A 64 7.18 -0.27 -7.86
CA LEU A 64 8.49 -0.81 -8.23
C LEU A 64 8.50 -1.32 -9.68
N THR A 65 7.41 -1.94 -10.12
CA THR A 65 7.26 -2.43 -11.49
C THR A 65 7.23 -1.27 -12.49
N TRP A 66 6.50 -0.20 -12.21
CA TRP A 66 6.46 0.97 -13.09
C TRP A 66 7.87 1.55 -13.30
N HIS A 67 8.63 1.71 -12.21
CA HIS A 67 9.98 2.26 -12.28
C HIS A 67 10.95 1.35 -13.03
N ARG A 68 10.88 0.04 -12.77
CA ARG A 68 11.71 -0.95 -13.48
C ARG A 68 11.43 -0.93 -14.98
N ARG A 69 10.15 -0.93 -15.37
CA ARG A 69 9.76 -0.92 -16.78
C ARG A 69 10.28 0.32 -17.49
N ARG A 70 10.17 1.50 -16.89
CA ARG A 70 10.73 2.73 -17.46
C ARG A 70 12.24 2.69 -17.57
N ALA A 71 12.93 2.19 -16.56
CA ALA A 71 14.38 2.03 -16.58
C ALA A 71 14.85 1.09 -17.69
N GLU A 72 14.06 0.07 -18.01
CA GLU A 72 14.33 -0.90 -19.08
C GLU A 72 13.82 -0.44 -20.46
N GLY A 73 13.23 0.74 -20.55
CA GLY A 73 12.67 1.27 -21.80
C GLY A 73 11.41 0.56 -22.29
N LEU A 74 10.73 -0.15 -21.39
CA LEU A 74 9.49 -0.85 -21.73
C LEU A 74 8.28 0.08 -21.68
N PRO A 75 7.20 -0.22 -22.44
CA PRO A 75 5.98 0.58 -22.42
C PRO A 75 5.35 0.66 -21.02
N ASP A 76 4.73 1.80 -20.71
CA ASP A 76 3.98 1.98 -19.48
C ASP A 76 2.73 1.12 -19.47
N GLU A 77 2.44 0.51 -18.30
CA GLU A 77 1.22 -0.25 -18.06
C GLU A 77 0.57 0.23 -16.76
N PHE A 78 -0.11 1.38 -16.83
CA PHE A 78 -0.79 1.97 -15.68
C PHE A 78 -2.29 1.65 -15.70
N PRO A 79 -2.89 1.28 -14.52
CA PRO A 79 -2.21 1.01 -13.25
C PRO A 79 -1.50 -0.34 -13.23
N ALA A 80 -1.95 -1.31 -14.03
CA ALA A 80 -1.38 -2.65 -14.12
C ALA A 80 -1.75 -3.28 -15.46
N PRO A 81 -1.05 -4.34 -15.90
CA PRO A 81 -1.37 -5.01 -17.16
C PRO A 81 -2.84 -5.45 -17.24
N GLY A 82 -3.53 -5.01 -18.29
CA GLY A 82 -4.92 -5.36 -18.54
C GLY A 82 -5.95 -4.74 -17.60
N ILE A 83 -5.55 -3.83 -16.73
CA ILE A 83 -6.44 -3.15 -15.77
C ILE A 83 -6.47 -1.66 -16.06
N LYS A 84 -7.66 -1.08 -16.08
CA LYS A 84 -7.88 0.36 -16.24
C LYS A 84 -8.09 1.03 -14.87
N TRP A 85 -7.91 2.35 -14.81
CA TRP A 85 -8.09 3.12 -13.58
C TRP A 85 -9.51 3.02 -12.99
N ASN A 86 -10.51 2.74 -13.81
CA ASN A 86 -11.88 2.52 -13.33
C ASN A 86 -12.17 1.07 -12.95
N GLU A 87 -11.16 0.21 -12.95
CA GLU A 87 -11.26 -1.21 -12.63
C GLU A 87 -10.43 -1.59 -11.39
N LEU A 88 -10.21 -0.67 -10.47
CA LEU A 88 -9.34 -0.90 -9.30
C LEU A 88 -9.88 -1.97 -8.35
N GLY A 89 -11.19 -2.22 -8.36
CA GLY A 89 -11.76 -3.33 -7.61
C GLY A 89 -11.26 -4.69 -8.11
N LEU A 90 -11.08 -4.86 -9.43
CA LEU A 90 -10.51 -6.07 -10.00
C LEU A 90 -9.05 -6.24 -9.61
N LEU A 91 -8.31 -5.13 -9.59
CA LEU A 91 -6.91 -5.14 -9.19
C LEU A 91 -6.76 -5.52 -7.71
N ALA A 92 -7.63 -5.00 -6.85
CA ALA A 92 -7.66 -5.37 -5.43
C ALA A 92 -7.87 -6.88 -5.27
N GLN A 93 -8.82 -7.48 -5.99
CA GLN A 93 -9.07 -8.92 -5.96
C GLN A 93 -7.85 -9.72 -6.42
N ARG A 94 -7.15 -9.25 -7.44
CA ARG A 94 -5.90 -9.86 -7.89
C ARG A 94 -4.85 -9.87 -6.78
N TYR A 95 -4.66 -8.74 -6.10
CA TYR A 95 -3.71 -8.65 -5.00
C TYR A 95 -4.06 -9.57 -3.84
N TYR A 96 -5.35 -9.69 -3.49
CA TYR A 96 -5.78 -10.63 -2.45
C TYR A 96 -5.43 -12.07 -2.85
N ALA A 97 -5.70 -12.45 -4.10
CA ALA A 97 -5.47 -13.80 -4.60
C ALA A 97 -3.98 -14.16 -4.64
N GLU A 98 -3.13 -13.23 -5.03
CA GLU A 98 -1.68 -13.44 -5.12
C GLU A 98 -1.05 -13.81 -3.78
N HIS A 99 -1.65 -13.36 -2.68
CA HIS A 99 -1.12 -13.59 -1.33
C HIS A 99 -2.01 -14.52 -0.48
N ALA A 100 -3.01 -15.16 -1.09
CA ALA A 100 -4.03 -15.91 -0.36
C ALA A 100 -3.48 -17.03 0.52
N SER A 101 -2.40 -17.69 0.11
CA SER A 101 -1.80 -18.82 0.84
C SER A 101 -0.75 -18.42 1.86
N GLU A 102 -0.38 -17.13 1.94
CA GLU A 102 0.68 -16.69 2.83
C GLU A 102 0.20 -16.54 4.26
N PRO A 103 1.01 -16.98 5.27
CA PRO A 103 0.69 -16.74 6.66
C PRO A 103 0.75 -15.24 7.01
N TRP A 104 0.07 -14.85 8.08
CA TRP A 104 -0.03 -13.47 8.53
C TRP A 104 1.34 -12.79 8.71
N ASP A 105 2.26 -13.44 9.43
CA ASP A 105 3.60 -12.88 9.68
C ASP A 105 4.42 -12.75 8.40
N GLY A 106 4.34 -13.75 7.53
CA GLY A 106 5.02 -13.71 6.23
C GLY A 106 4.53 -12.58 5.36
N ARG A 107 3.21 -12.35 5.36
CA ARG A 107 2.59 -11.25 4.59
C ARG A 107 3.02 -9.88 5.12
N ARG A 108 3.08 -9.73 6.46
CA ARG A 108 3.59 -8.50 7.07
C ARG A 108 5.06 -8.26 6.73
N GLY A 109 5.86 -9.35 6.71
CA GLY A 109 7.27 -9.28 6.30
C GLY A 109 7.44 -8.82 4.85
N GLN A 110 6.58 -9.28 3.95
CA GLN A 110 6.59 -8.84 2.55
C GLN A 110 6.25 -7.36 2.40
N LEU A 111 5.31 -6.85 3.21
CA LEU A 111 5.01 -5.42 3.20
C LEU A 111 6.23 -4.60 3.65
N LEU A 112 6.90 -5.04 4.69
CA LEU A 112 8.15 -4.40 5.14
C LEU A 112 9.21 -4.39 4.03
N ASP A 113 9.41 -5.52 3.37
CA ASP A 113 10.39 -5.63 2.29
C ASP A 113 10.05 -4.68 1.12
N ALA A 114 8.80 -4.67 0.70
CA ALA A 114 8.35 -3.80 -0.38
C ALA A 114 8.51 -2.32 -0.02
N LYS A 115 8.16 -1.92 1.20
CA LYS A 115 8.35 -0.57 1.70
C LYS A 115 9.83 -0.19 1.69
N ASN A 116 10.70 -1.07 2.13
CA ASN A 116 12.15 -0.82 2.14
C ASN A 116 12.72 -0.67 0.74
N GLU A 117 12.26 -1.47 -0.21
CA GLU A 117 12.67 -1.34 -1.62
C GLU A 117 12.24 0.01 -2.20
N ILE A 118 11.05 0.49 -1.86
CA ILE A 118 10.59 1.82 -2.30
C ILE A 118 11.45 2.93 -1.68
N LEU A 119 11.83 2.80 -0.41
CA LEU A 119 12.74 3.77 0.22
C LEU A 119 14.09 3.81 -0.50
N THR A 120 14.65 2.65 -0.81
CA THR A 120 15.90 2.55 -1.58
C THR A 120 15.77 3.19 -2.95
N LEU A 121 14.67 2.92 -3.64
CA LEU A 121 14.36 3.54 -4.94
C LEU A 121 14.29 5.07 -4.80
N THR A 122 13.56 5.56 -3.81
CA THR A 122 13.37 7.00 -3.57
C THR A 122 14.68 7.70 -3.26
N GLU A 123 15.54 7.08 -2.46
CA GLU A 123 16.85 7.64 -2.12
C GLU A 123 17.75 7.78 -3.35
N GLY A 124 17.58 6.94 -4.35
CA GLY A 124 18.34 7.01 -5.59
C GLY A 124 17.96 8.17 -6.52
N TYR A 125 16.86 8.86 -6.26
CA TYR A 125 16.41 10.01 -7.06
C TYR A 125 16.71 11.34 -6.37
N SER A 126 16.92 12.39 -7.18
CA SER A 126 17.08 13.76 -6.68
C SER A 126 15.71 14.40 -6.41
N ASN A 127 15.69 15.51 -5.69
CA ASN A 127 14.47 16.32 -5.53
C ASN A 127 13.90 16.75 -6.88
N GLU A 128 14.76 17.12 -7.81
CA GLU A 128 14.36 17.54 -9.16
C GLU A 128 13.67 16.40 -9.91
N GLU A 129 14.21 15.19 -9.83
CA GLU A 129 13.60 14.02 -10.45
C GLU A 129 12.26 13.66 -9.78
N LEU A 130 12.17 13.78 -8.46
CA LEU A 130 10.97 13.43 -7.71
C LEU A 130 9.85 14.47 -7.84
N TYR A 131 10.18 15.75 -7.88
CA TYR A 131 9.19 16.82 -7.77
C TYR A 131 9.32 17.93 -8.81
N GLY A 132 10.38 17.96 -9.60
CA GLY A 132 10.64 19.05 -10.54
C GLY A 132 9.87 18.97 -11.83
N GLU A 133 9.44 17.77 -12.22
CA GLU A 133 8.80 17.51 -13.52
C GLU A 133 7.62 16.55 -13.41
N PRO A 134 6.63 16.65 -14.32
CA PRO A 134 5.61 15.61 -14.43
C PRO A 134 6.24 14.26 -14.80
N TRP A 135 5.75 13.20 -14.17
CA TRP A 135 6.22 11.84 -14.41
C TRP A 135 5.15 10.95 -15.03
N TYR A 136 3.93 11.06 -14.54
CA TYR A 136 2.75 10.38 -15.08
C TYR A 136 1.61 11.40 -15.21
N GLY A 137 1.26 11.72 -16.45
CA GLY A 137 0.30 12.81 -16.71
C GLY A 137 0.78 14.10 -16.05
N LYS A 138 -0.05 14.69 -15.21
CA LYS A 138 0.28 15.90 -14.42
C LYS A 138 1.01 15.59 -13.11
N TRP A 139 1.14 14.31 -12.74
CA TRP A 139 1.64 13.90 -11.44
C TRP A 139 3.15 13.75 -11.44
N THR A 140 3.81 14.29 -10.41
CA THR A 140 5.24 14.08 -10.20
C THR A 140 5.50 12.64 -9.76
N MET A 141 6.74 12.20 -9.93
CA MET A 141 7.19 10.89 -9.44
C MET A 141 6.96 10.75 -7.94
N GLY A 142 7.35 11.76 -7.16
CA GLY A 142 7.19 11.75 -5.69
C GLY A 142 5.73 11.67 -5.28
N ARG A 143 4.84 12.36 -6.00
CA ARG A 143 3.40 12.29 -5.73
C ARG A 143 2.83 10.90 -6.01
N MET A 144 3.25 10.28 -7.12
CA MET A 144 2.82 8.91 -7.45
C MET A 144 3.31 7.90 -6.41
N ILE A 145 4.53 8.06 -5.90
CA ILE A 145 5.02 7.21 -4.81
C ILE A 145 4.18 7.41 -3.56
N SER A 146 3.87 8.65 -3.17
CA SER A 146 3.06 8.92 -1.96
C SER A 146 1.63 8.40 -2.08
N PHE A 147 1.02 8.43 -3.26
CA PHE A 147 -0.32 7.85 -3.50
C PHE A 147 -0.37 6.34 -3.24
N ASN A 148 0.76 5.66 -3.33
CA ASN A 148 0.85 4.20 -3.23
C ASN A 148 1.62 3.72 -2.00
N THR A 149 2.00 4.62 -1.10
CA THR A 149 2.70 4.32 0.15
C THR A 149 2.08 5.04 1.34
N SER A 150 2.53 6.26 1.65
CA SER A 150 2.09 7.00 2.85
C SER A 150 0.59 7.23 2.90
N SER A 151 -0.05 7.54 1.78
CA SER A 151 -1.50 7.74 1.72
C SER A 151 -2.27 6.46 2.05
N PRO A 152 -2.07 5.33 1.35
CA PRO A 152 -2.79 4.09 1.69
C PRO A 152 -2.36 3.50 3.04
N TYR A 153 -1.14 3.69 3.51
CA TYR A 153 -0.74 3.26 4.86
C TYR A 153 -1.58 3.98 5.92
N THR A 154 -1.77 5.29 5.77
CA THR A 154 -2.61 6.08 6.69
C THR A 154 -4.06 5.63 6.64
N ASN A 155 -4.61 5.39 5.45
CA ASN A 155 -5.98 4.90 5.28
C ASN A 155 -6.16 3.51 5.91
N ALA A 156 -5.24 2.60 5.65
CA ALA A 156 -5.27 1.24 6.21
C ALA A 156 -5.23 1.28 7.74
N ARG A 157 -4.36 2.13 8.30
CA ARG A 157 -4.28 2.31 9.76
C ARG A 157 -5.62 2.74 10.35
N GLY A 158 -6.29 3.70 9.70
CA GLY A 158 -7.61 4.16 10.13
C GLY A 158 -8.64 3.04 10.17
N ARG A 159 -8.66 2.18 9.15
CA ARG A 159 -9.56 1.02 9.05
C ARG A 159 -9.28 0.00 10.16
N ILE A 160 -8.02 -0.33 10.39
CA ILE A 160 -7.61 -1.28 11.45
C ILE A 160 -7.99 -0.73 12.83
N ARG A 161 -7.69 0.53 13.09
CA ARG A 161 -8.02 1.15 14.40
C ARG A 161 -9.51 1.21 14.66
N ALA A 162 -10.31 1.54 13.65
CA ALA A 162 -11.76 1.56 13.78
C ALA A 162 -12.31 0.17 14.12
N TRP A 163 -11.81 -0.87 13.45
CA TRP A 163 -12.19 -2.24 13.76
C TRP A 163 -11.73 -2.67 15.15
N LEU A 164 -10.48 -2.38 15.54
CA LEU A 164 -9.95 -2.75 16.86
C LEU A 164 -10.77 -2.14 18.02
N ARG A 165 -11.33 -0.94 17.81
CA ARG A 165 -12.19 -0.31 18.81
C ARG A 165 -13.54 -1.02 18.98
N THR A 166 -14.05 -1.67 17.93
CA THR A 166 -15.40 -2.23 17.91
C THR A 166 -15.43 -3.74 17.83
N GLY A 167 -14.37 -4.40 17.39
CA GLY A 167 -14.39 -5.76 16.91
C GLY A 167 -13.96 -6.84 17.92
N PRO A 168 -12.63 -7.09 18.13
CA PRO A 168 -12.22 -8.31 18.82
C PRO A 168 -12.67 -8.44 20.26
N ALA A 169 -12.86 -7.31 20.97
CA ALA A 169 -13.29 -7.30 22.37
C ALA A 169 -14.79 -7.52 22.55
N ARG A 170 -15.62 -7.26 21.52
CA ARG A 170 -17.08 -7.42 21.60
C ARG A 170 -17.59 -8.75 21.05
N GLN A 171 -16.81 -9.44 20.26
CA GLN A 171 -17.14 -10.77 19.74
C GLN A 171 -16.89 -11.87 20.77
N ALA A 172 -16.19 -11.55 21.85
CA ALA A 172 -15.93 -12.48 22.95
C ALA A 172 -17.02 -12.47 24.05
N GLU A 173 -18.04 -11.61 23.95
CA GLU A 173 -19.23 -11.59 24.81
C GLU A 173 -20.43 -12.25 24.10
#